data_0b44dfaee680c8491d135267cde2e1b0
#
_entry.id   0b44dfaee680c8491d135267cde2e1b0
#
_cell.length_a   1.000
_cell.length_b   1.000
_cell.length_c   1.000
_cell.angle_alpha   90.00
_cell.angle_beta   90.00
_cell.angle_gamma   90.00
#
_symmetry.space_group_name_H-M   'P 1'
#
loop_
_entity.id
_entity.type
_entity.pdbx_description
1 polymer ?
#
loop_
_entity_poly.entity_id
_entity_poly.type
_entity_poly.pdbx_seq_one_letter_code
_entity_poly.pdbx_strand_id
1 'polypeptide(L)'
;MSELNEIINPIIKLKENLDTLNQFKEFDEKFLDSDLKKEFEKLYENSNIELEKQETLTYLSGKFDNNAAIFEIHAGAGGTESCDWTMMLSIMYTKYFDKKNYSYEVIDEQEGEEAGIKSIVYIVKGAYAYGYLKNEKGVHRLVRLSPFDSNNRRHTSFAAVDVIPEFDDDIDIEIKDSDVRIDVYRSSGAGGQGVNTTDSAVRITHIKTGIVVTCQNERSQIKNKETALKVLKSKLYQKELKMRKEKIDSMKSDHNEIEFGSQIRSYVLHPYSMIKDHRTGYETSNVNKVLDGNLDGFIESNLKGEKNEINKKI
;
A
#
# COMPACT_ATOMS: atom_id res chain seq x y z
N MET A 1 15.96 -20.19 -11.43
CA MET A 1 16.29 -19.98 -12.88
C MET A 1 15.26 -19.10 -13.57
N SER A 2 13.92 -19.26 -13.34
CA SER A 2 12.88 -18.36 -13.93
C SER A 2 12.98 -16.91 -13.41
N GLU A 3 13.11 -16.71 -12.11
CA GLU A 3 13.19 -15.38 -11.49
C GLU A 3 14.40 -14.55 -11.95
N LEU A 4 15.55 -15.20 -12.12
CA LEU A 4 16.75 -14.52 -12.64
C LEU A 4 16.55 -14.06 -14.10
N ASN A 5 15.86 -14.86 -14.91
CA ASN A 5 15.58 -14.52 -16.29
C ASN A 5 14.56 -13.37 -16.41
N GLU A 6 13.62 -13.25 -15.49
CA GLU A 6 12.66 -12.13 -15.43
C GLU A 6 13.34 -10.79 -15.14
N ILE A 7 14.45 -10.78 -14.42
CA ILE A 7 15.23 -9.56 -14.13
C ILE A 7 16.23 -9.29 -15.27
N ILE A 8 16.89 -10.31 -15.79
CA ILE A 8 17.99 -10.14 -16.77
C ILE A 8 17.47 -9.83 -18.16
N ASN A 9 16.40 -10.50 -18.62
CA ASN A 9 15.89 -10.32 -19.97
C ASN A 9 15.45 -8.88 -20.31
N PRO A 10 14.75 -8.14 -19.45
CA PRO A 10 14.43 -6.73 -19.72
C PRO A 10 15.68 -5.85 -19.87
N ILE A 11 16.72 -6.11 -19.08
CA ILE A 11 17.98 -5.34 -19.12
C ILE A 11 18.74 -5.63 -20.42
N ILE A 12 18.78 -6.90 -20.87
CA ILE A 12 19.38 -7.26 -22.16
C ILE A 12 18.63 -6.58 -23.30
N LYS A 13 17.29 -6.63 -23.28
CA LYS A 13 16.45 -5.99 -24.29
C LYS A 13 16.62 -4.48 -24.33
N LEU A 14 16.74 -3.82 -23.15
CA LEU A 14 17.05 -2.38 -23.08
C LEU A 14 18.40 -2.07 -23.72
N LYS A 15 19.41 -2.91 -23.51
CA LYS A 15 20.71 -2.75 -24.13
C LYS A 15 20.64 -2.88 -25.66
N GLU A 16 19.95 -3.88 -26.17
CA GLU A 16 19.72 -4.06 -27.61
C GLU A 16 18.97 -2.86 -28.22
N ASN A 17 17.93 -2.38 -27.53
CA ASN A 17 17.19 -1.19 -27.95
C ASN A 17 18.12 0.06 -27.99
N LEU A 18 18.97 0.23 -26.98
CA LEU A 18 19.91 1.35 -26.91
C LEU A 18 20.92 1.29 -28.05
N ASP A 19 21.46 0.10 -28.38
CA ASP A 19 22.36 -0.10 -29.51
C ASP A 19 21.66 0.25 -30.83
N THR A 20 20.39 -0.14 -30.99
CA THR A 20 19.56 0.20 -32.14
C THR A 20 19.33 1.72 -32.24
N LEU A 21 18.96 2.37 -31.14
CA LEU A 21 18.76 3.82 -31.07
C LEU A 21 20.05 4.60 -31.40
N ASN A 22 21.21 4.10 -30.96
CA ASN A 22 22.51 4.71 -31.30
C ASN A 22 22.83 4.56 -32.78
N GLN A 23 22.51 3.42 -33.42
CA GLN A 23 22.68 3.28 -34.89
C GLN A 23 21.80 4.28 -35.65
N PHE A 24 20.55 4.50 -35.23
CA PHE A 24 19.66 5.49 -35.81
C PHE A 24 20.23 6.93 -35.70
N LYS A 25 20.96 7.25 -34.64
CA LYS A 25 21.59 8.56 -34.43
C LYS A 25 22.73 8.85 -35.42
N GLU A 26 23.34 7.82 -35.98
CA GLU A 26 24.40 7.95 -37.01
C GLU A 26 23.83 8.24 -38.40
N PHE A 27 22.51 8.03 -38.62
CA PHE A 27 21.89 8.38 -39.90
C PHE A 27 21.57 9.89 -39.96
N ASP A 28 21.90 10.49 -41.11
CA ASP A 28 21.59 11.90 -41.38
C ASP A 28 20.04 12.09 -41.39
N GLU A 29 19.53 13.03 -40.58
CA GLU A 29 18.09 13.29 -40.45
C GLU A 29 17.35 13.51 -41.78
N LYS A 30 18.09 13.91 -42.84
CA LYS A 30 17.57 14.12 -44.17
C LYS A 30 17.18 12.88 -44.94
N PHE A 31 17.65 11.71 -44.50
CA PHE A 31 17.39 10.42 -45.15
C PHE A 31 16.43 9.53 -44.37
N LEU A 32 15.95 9.97 -43.19
CA LEU A 32 14.96 9.26 -42.42
C LEU A 32 13.57 9.45 -43.01
N ASP A 33 13.00 8.38 -43.55
CA ASP A 33 11.61 8.32 -43.98
C ASP A 33 10.66 8.58 -42.79
N SER A 34 9.47 9.11 -43.05
CA SER A 34 8.43 9.41 -42.06
C SER A 34 8.07 8.19 -41.18
N ASP A 35 8.08 7.00 -41.77
CA ASP A 35 7.72 5.78 -41.03
C ASP A 35 8.86 5.30 -40.12
N LEU A 36 10.10 5.44 -40.54
CA LEU A 36 11.27 5.19 -39.70
C LEU A 36 11.36 6.15 -38.52
N LYS A 37 10.97 7.41 -38.68
CA LYS A 37 10.91 8.38 -37.56
C LYS A 37 9.87 7.96 -36.52
N LYS A 38 8.69 7.53 -36.94
CA LYS A 38 7.65 7.04 -36.02
C LYS A 38 8.08 5.77 -35.28
N GLU A 39 8.80 4.88 -35.97
CA GLU A 39 9.33 3.65 -35.38
C GLU A 39 10.41 3.98 -34.32
N PHE A 40 11.30 4.92 -34.61
CA PHE A 40 12.29 5.43 -33.68
C PHE A 40 11.64 6.06 -32.44
N GLU A 41 10.68 6.97 -32.61
CA GLU A 41 9.97 7.61 -31.52
C GLU A 41 9.29 6.56 -30.63
N LYS A 42 8.62 5.59 -31.23
CA LYS A 42 7.97 4.50 -30.50
C LYS A 42 8.97 3.62 -29.75
N LEU A 43 10.12 3.30 -30.37
CA LEU A 43 11.17 2.51 -29.70
C LEU A 43 11.78 3.30 -28.55
N TYR A 44 12.01 4.60 -28.74
CA TYR A 44 12.53 5.49 -27.70
C TYR A 44 11.57 5.62 -26.51
N GLU A 45 10.28 5.88 -26.75
CA GLU A 45 9.26 5.96 -25.71
C GLU A 45 9.15 4.64 -24.94
N ASN A 46 9.06 3.51 -25.63
CA ASN A 46 8.97 2.19 -24.98
C ASN A 46 10.22 1.88 -24.15
N SER A 47 11.40 2.26 -24.66
CA SER A 47 12.66 2.03 -23.94
C SER A 47 12.77 2.91 -22.70
N ASN A 48 12.30 4.15 -22.76
CA ASN A 48 12.26 5.02 -21.58
C ASN A 48 11.30 4.49 -20.50
N ILE A 49 10.09 4.05 -20.89
CA ILE A 49 9.14 3.46 -19.96
C ILE A 49 9.73 2.22 -19.27
N GLU A 50 10.40 1.35 -20.05
CA GLU A 50 11.02 0.16 -19.48
C GLU A 50 12.22 0.50 -18.60
N LEU A 51 13.01 1.51 -18.97
CA LEU A 51 14.14 2.01 -18.16
C LEU A 51 13.64 2.53 -16.80
N GLU A 52 12.62 3.40 -16.79
CA GLU A 52 12.01 3.92 -15.56
C GLU A 52 11.48 2.79 -14.66
N LYS A 53 10.87 1.75 -15.25
CA LYS A 53 10.43 0.57 -14.53
C LYS A 53 11.61 -0.19 -13.91
N GLN A 54 12.69 -0.41 -14.66
CA GLN A 54 13.88 -1.10 -14.15
C GLN A 54 14.60 -0.25 -13.07
N GLU A 55 14.66 1.07 -13.23
CA GLU A 55 15.16 1.97 -12.20
C GLU A 55 14.34 1.84 -10.91
N THR A 56 13.00 1.84 -11.02
CA THR A 56 12.12 1.69 -9.86
C THR A 56 12.36 0.36 -9.14
N LEU A 57 12.57 -0.74 -9.87
CA LEU A 57 12.91 -2.03 -9.28
C LEU A 57 14.24 -2.00 -8.50
N THR A 58 15.21 -1.16 -8.89
CA THR A 58 16.46 -1.01 -8.12
C THR A 58 16.25 -0.37 -6.74
N TYR A 59 15.14 0.36 -6.54
CA TYR A 59 14.77 0.95 -5.26
C TYR A 59 14.10 -0.07 -4.33
N LEU A 60 13.54 -1.14 -4.89
CA LEU A 60 12.86 -2.23 -4.19
C LEU A 60 13.85 -3.34 -3.80
N SER A 61 14.91 -2.96 -3.06
CA SER A 61 15.98 -3.87 -2.62
C SER A 61 15.88 -4.28 -1.15
N GLY A 62 14.83 -3.87 -0.46
CA GLY A 62 14.59 -4.22 0.93
C GLY A 62 14.28 -5.72 1.08
N LYS A 63 14.70 -6.29 2.19
CA LYS A 63 14.57 -7.74 2.49
C LYS A 63 13.16 -8.30 2.26
N PHE A 64 12.14 -7.48 2.45
CA PHE A 64 10.73 -7.88 2.37
C PHE A 64 9.96 -7.24 1.21
N ASP A 65 10.65 -6.46 0.35
CA ASP A 65 9.98 -5.71 -0.70
C ASP A 65 9.23 -6.61 -1.69
N ASN A 66 9.71 -7.84 -1.91
CA ASN A 66 9.05 -8.82 -2.79
C ASN A 66 7.89 -9.58 -2.14
N ASN A 67 7.63 -9.35 -0.85
CA ASN A 67 6.56 -10.05 -0.15
C ASN A 67 5.18 -9.48 -0.53
N ALA A 68 4.14 -10.27 -0.29
CA ALA A 68 2.77 -9.78 -0.25
C ALA A 68 2.61 -8.79 0.91
N ALA A 69 1.64 -7.90 0.78
CA ALA A 69 1.36 -6.87 1.77
C ALA A 69 0.05 -7.15 2.51
N ILE A 70 0.06 -6.99 3.82
CA ILE A 70 -1.16 -6.81 4.61
C ILE A 70 -1.38 -5.30 4.68
N PHE A 71 -2.47 -4.85 4.07
CA PHE A 71 -2.81 -3.45 3.88
C PHE A 71 -4.07 -3.13 4.66
N GLU A 72 -3.98 -2.21 5.61
CA GLU A 72 -5.06 -1.88 6.53
C GLU A 72 -5.36 -0.39 6.46
N ILE A 73 -6.66 -0.03 6.42
CA ILE A 73 -7.12 1.35 6.44
C ILE A 73 -8.07 1.51 7.62
N HIS A 74 -7.86 2.55 8.43
CA HIS A 74 -8.69 2.88 9.57
C HIS A 74 -9.23 4.30 9.48
N ALA A 75 -10.49 4.48 9.85
CA ALA A 75 -11.05 5.79 10.06
C ALA A 75 -10.37 6.48 11.26
N GLY A 76 -9.90 7.71 11.05
CA GLY A 76 -9.35 8.55 12.08
C GLY A 76 -10.40 9.46 12.70
N ALA A 77 -9.96 10.63 13.21
CA ALA A 77 -10.87 11.63 13.72
C ALA A 77 -11.79 12.21 12.64
N GLY A 78 -13.08 12.31 12.90
CA GLY A 78 -14.07 12.89 11.98
C GLY A 78 -15.44 12.18 11.95
N GLY A 79 -15.66 11.13 12.76
CA GLY A 79 -16.95 10.41 12.80
C GLY A 79 -17.34 9.84 11.43
N THR A 80 -18.59 10.02 11.02
CA THR A 80 -19.14 9.53 9.73
C THR A 80 -18.31 9.97 8.53
N GLU A 81 -17.78 11.21 8.55
CA GLU A 81 -16.91 11.73 7.48
C GLU A 81 -15.60 10.93 7.33
N SER A 82 -15.02 10.50 8.43
CA SER A 82 -13.78 9.69 8.37
C SER A 82 -14.05 8.26 7.90
N CYS A 83 -15.20 7.69 8.22
CA CYS A 83 -15.63 6.40 7.70
C CYS A 83 -15.85 6.44 6.18
N ASP A 84 -16.49 7.53 5.68
CA ASP A 84 -16.66 7.72 4.25
C ASP A 84 -15.31 7.95 3.54
N TRP A 85 -14.40 8.71 4.17
CA TRP A 85 -13.04 8.87 3.65
C TRP A 85 -12.27 7.54 3.56
N THR A 86 -12.41 6.68 4.57
CA THR A 86 -11.83 5.33 4.58
C THR A 86 -12.37 4.50 3.40
N MET A 87 -13.68 4.56 3.13
CA MET A 87 -14.28 3.91 1.97
C MET A 87 -13.74 4.47 0.64
N MET A 88 -13.58 5.78 0.52
CA MET A 88 -13.00 6.41 -0.67
C MET A 88 -11.55 5.96 -0.90
N LEU A 89 -10.73 5.89 0.16
CA LEU A 89 -9.37 5.37 0.10
C LEU A 89 -9.34 3.89 -0.30
N SER A 90 -10.21 3.08 0.28
CA SER A 90 -10.38 1.67 -0.07
C SER A 90 -10.63 1.49 -1.58
N ILE A 91 -11.57 2.24 -2.14
CA ILE A 91 -11.86 2.23 -3.57
C ILE A 91 -10.65 2.70 -4.41
N MET A 92 -9.96 3.73 -3.97
CA MET A 92 -8.76 4.24 -4.65
C MET A 92 -7.66 3.19 -4.69
N TYR A 93 -7.38 2.51 -3.57
CA TYR A 93 -6.34 1.49 -3.51
C TYR A 93 -6.72 0.21 -4.24
N THR A 94 -7.97 -0.25 -4.17
CA THR A 94 -8.40 -1.41 -4.97
C THR A 94 -8.27 -1.17 -6.47
N LYS A 95 -8.63 0.02 -6.96
CA LYS A 95 -8.35 0.41 -8.35
C LYS A 95 -6.85 0.44 -8.68
N TYR A 96 -6.01 0.83 -7.74
CA TYR A 96 -4.56 0.77 -7.91
C TYR A 96 -4.07 -0.69 -7.98
N PHE A 97 -4.58 -1.57 -7.11
CA PHE A 97 -4.25 -3.00 -7.12
C PHE A 97 -4.62 -3.65 -8.47
N ASP A 98 -5.81 -3.35 -8.98
CA ASP A 98 -6.25 -3.82 -10.31
C ASP A 98 -5.31 -3.34 -11.43
N LYS A 99 -4.90 -2.06 -11.41
CA LYS A 99 -3.96 -1.51 -12.40
C LYS A 99 -2.58 -2.17 -12.37
N LYS A 100 -2.14 -2.58 -11.18
CA LYS A 100 -0.86 -3.29 -10.99
C LYS A 100 -0.98 -4.79 -11.21
N ASN A 101 -2.18 -5.30 -11.54
CA ASN A 101 -2.49 -6.73 -11.64
C ASN A 101 -2.17 -7.48 -10.34
N TYR A 102 -2.39 -6.83 -9.19
CA TYR A 102 -2.31 -7.48 -7.90
C TYR A 102 -3.60 -8.23 -7.61
N SER A 103 -3.49 -9.43 -7.06
CA SER A 103 -4.63 -10.11 -6.46
C SER A 103 -4.78 -9.64 -5.02
N TYR A 104 -6.00 -9.36 -4.58
CA TYR A 104 -6.26 -8.95 -3.22
C TYR A 104 -7.49 -9.64 -2.66
N GLU A 105 -7.49 -9.82 -1.36
CA GLU A 105 -8.55 -10.46 -0.60
C GLU A 105 -8.83 -9.63 0.65
N VAL A 106 -10.12 -9.38 0.92
CA VAL A 106 -10.55 -8.73 2.15
C VAL A 106 -10.55 -9.75 3.28
N ILE A 107 -9.77 -9.51 4.34
CA ILE A 107 -9.69 -10.38 5.51
C ILE A 107 -10.70 -9.97 6.57
N ASP A 108 -10.82 -8.66 6.80
CA ASP A 108 -11.71 -8.08 7.78
C ASP A 108 -12.24 -6.73 7.29
N GLU A 109 -13.51 -6.46 7.55
CA GLU A 109 -14.16 -5.21 7.24
C GLU A 109 -15.14 -4.87 8.36
N GLN A 110 -15.07 -3.64 8.83
CA GLN A 110 -15.99 -3.08 9.80
C GLN A 110 -16.68 -1.87 9.18
N GLU A 111 -17.99 -1.98 9.00
CA GLU A 111 -18.82 -0.88 8.51
C GLU A 111 -18.86 0.28 9.52
N GLY A 112 -19.00 1.50 9.04
CA GLY A 112 -19.31 2.68 9.84
C GLY A 112 -20.76 2.59 10.38
N GLU A 113 -21.03 3.27 11.50
CA GLU A 113 -22.36 3.23 12.12
C GLU A 113 -23.46 3.85 11.23
N GLU A 114 -23.15 4.90 10.49
CA GLU A 114 -24.11 5.62 9.64
C GLU A 114 -23.76 5.50 8.15
N ALA A 115 -22.47 5.53 7.80
CA ALA A 115 -21.99 5.44 6.43
C ALA A 115 -20.50 5.06 6.39
N GLY A 116 -20.06 4.53 5.24
CA GLY A 116 -18.66 4.24 4.97
C GLY A 116 -18.11 3.04 5.75
N ILE A 117 -16.79 2.98 5.83
CA ILE A 117 -16.04 1.87 6.42
C ILE A 117 -15.21 2.40 7.61
N LYS A 118 -15.34 1.75 8.77
CA LYS A 118 -14.55 2.09 9.96
C LYS A 118 -13.14 1.54 9.88
N SER A 119 -13.00 0.29 9.44
CA SER A 119 -11.70 -0.32 9.13
C SER A 119 -11.84 -1.40 8.09
N ILE A 120 -10.80 -1.58 7.27
CA ILE A 120 -10.74 -2.65 6.29
C ILE A 120 -9.31 -3.16 6.18
N VAL A 121 -9.15 -4.48 6.05
CA VAL A 121 -7.86 -5.16 5.96
C VAL A 121 -7.82 -6.03 4.71
N TYR A 122 -6.80 -5.83 3.90
CA TYR A 122 -6.52 -6.60 2.70
C TYR A 122 -5.25 -7.44 2.85
N ILE A 123 -5.22 -8.63 2.24
CA ILE A 123 -3.98 -9.26 1.80
C ILE A 123 -3.82 -8.94 0.31
N VAL A 124 -2.71 -8.29 -0.05
CA VAL A 124 -2.41 -7.89 -1.43
C VAL A 124 -1.21 -8.69 -1.91
N LYS A 125 -1.40 -9.51 -2.97
CA LYS A 125 -0.37 -10.39 -3.54
C LYS A 125 -0.01 -9.94 -4.95
N GLY A 126 1.27 -9.87 -5.22
CA GLY A 126 1.82 -9.52 -6.53
C GLY A 126 3.29 -9.19 -6.43
N ALA A 127 3.94 -8.98 -7.57
CA ALA A 127 5.35 -8.65 -7.61
C ALA A 127 5.64 -7.34 -6.86
N TYR A 128 6.48 -7.43 -5.84
CA TYR A 128 6.87 -6.29 -4.99
C TYR A 128 5.69 -5.54 -4.35
N ALA A 129 4.60 -6.23 -4.04
CA ALA A 129 3.40 -5.58 -3.49
C ALA A 129 3.71 -4.79 -2.21
N TYR A 130 4.42 -5.39 -1.25
CA TYR A 130 4.85 -4.68 -0.05
C TYR A 130 5.80 -3.52 -0.35
N GLY A 131 6.77 -3.72 -1.24
CA GLY A 131 7.77 -2.71 -1.60
C GLY A 131 7.15 -1.44 -2.15
N TYR A 132 6.14 -1.54 -3.01
CA TYR A 132 5.40 -0.39 -3.53
C TYR A 132 4.48 0.24 -2.48
N LEU A 133 3.80 -0.56 -1.67
CA LEU A 133 2.76 -0.09 -0.75
C LEU A 133 3.29 0.39 0.60
N LYS A 134 4.49 -0.04 1.04
CA LYS A 134 5.05 0.32 2.36
C LYS A 134 5.09 1.82 2.62
N ASN A 135 5.31 2.62 1.56
CA ASN A 135 5.40 4.07 1.63
C ASN A 135 4.04 4.77 1.68
N GLU A 136 2.93 4.04 1.52
CA GLU A 136 1.58 4.55 1.72
C GLU A 136 1.16 4.54 3.20
N LYS A 137 1.98 3.93 4.06
CA LYS A 137 1.77 3.91 5.51
C LYS A 137 1.82 5.33 6.09
N GLY A 138 0.75 5.72 6.79
CA GLY A 138 0.64 7.00 7.48
C GLY A 138 -0.76 7.59 7.44
N VAL A 139 -0.87 8.87 7.78
CA VAL A 139 -2.15 9.58 7.87
C VAL A 139 -2.47 10.30 6.57
N HIS A 140 -3.65 10.03 6.03
CA HIS A 140 -4.20 10.66 4.83
C HIS A 140 -5.29 11.64 5.23
N ARG A 141 -5.13 12.90 4.86
CA ARG A 141 -6.05 14.00 5.20
C ARG A 141 -6.92 14.35 3.99
N LEU A 142 -8.24 14.35 4.18
CA LEU A 142 -9.22 14.86 3.20
C LEU A 142 -9.75 16.21 3.64
N VAL A 143 -9.86 17.15 2.69
CA VAL A 143 -10.56 18.44 2.86
C VAL A 143 -11.56 18.60 1.73
N ARG A 144 -12.86 18.58 2.08
CA ARG A 144 -13.95 18.72 1.09
C ARG A 144 -15.17 19.41 1.69
N LEU A 145 -16.15 19.74 0.85
CA LEU A 145 -17.50 20.03 1.34
C LEU A 145 -18.15 18.72 1.81
N SER A 146 -18.73 18.76 3.00
CA SER A 146 -19.35 17.59 3.60
C SER A 146 -20.63 17.20 2.89
N PRO A 147 -20.80 15.94 2.43
CA PRO A 147 -22.08 15.45 1.94
C PRO A 147 -23.08 15.15 3.08
N PHE A 148 -22.62 15.11 4.34
CA PHE A 148 -23.45 14.83 5.51
C PHE A 148 -23.87 16.09 6.26
N ASP A 149 -23.27 17.24 5.97
CA ASP A 149 -23.63 18.53 6.57
C ASP A 149 -24.67 19.26 5.72
N SER A 150 -25.85 19.49 6.27
CA SER A 150 -26.94 20.21 5.62
C SER A 150 -26.56 21.63 5.14
N ASN A 151 -25.54 22.24 5.75
CA ASN A 151 -25.04 23.57 5.39
C ASN A 151 -23.87 23.52 4.38
N ASN A 152 -23.52 22.35 3.85
CA ASN A 152 -22.40 22.16 2.93
C ASN A 152 -21.09 22.81 3.39
N ARG A 153 -20.80 22.78 4.69
CA ARG A 153 -19.56 23.32 5.24
C ARG A 153 -18.37 22.46 4.85
N ARG A 154 -17.21 23.10 4.82
CA ARG A 154 -15.95 22.43 4.58
C ARG A 154 -15.50 21.65 5.83
N HIS A 155 -15.31 20.35 5.69
CA HIS A 155 -14.84 19.47 6.73
C HIS A 155 -13.45 18.92 6.40
N THR A 156 -12.74 18.53 7.45
CA THR A 156 -11.45 17.84 7.37
C THR A 156 -11.59 16.49 8.06
N SER A 157 -11.23 15.43 7.32
CA SER A 157 -11.30 14.05 7.81
C SER A 157 -9.95 13.38 7.68
N PHE A 158 -9.68 12.44 8.55
CA PHE A 158 -8.43 11.70 8.59
C PHE A 158 -8.70 10.21 8.51
N ALA A 159 -7.84 9.51 7.78
CA ALA A 159 -7.78 8.05 7.78
C ALA A 159 -6.31 7.64 7.85
N ALA A 160 -6.03 6.57 8.56
CA ALA A 160 -4.69 6.02 8.67
C ALA A 160 -4.57 4.77 7.81
N VAL A 161 -3.48 4.67 7.06
CA VAL A 161 -3.08 3.47 6.32
C VAL A 161 -1.93 2.81 7.06
N ASP A 162 -2.02 1.52 7.31
CA ASP A 162 -0.92 0.69 7.80
C ASP A 162 -0.58 -0.39 6.78
N VAL A 163 0.71 -0.63 6.59
CA VAL A 163 1.21 -1.62 5.62
C VAL A 163 2.30 -2.43 6.29
N ILE A 164 2.11 -3.74 6.29
CA ILE A 164 3.08 -4.70 6.83
C ILE A 164 3.31 -5.82 5.82
N PRO A 165 4.51 -6.40 5.74
CA PRO A 165 4.74 -7.53 4.85
C PRO A 165 4.01 -8.78 5.35
N GLU A 166 3.46 -9.57 4.42
CA GLU A 166 3.04 -10.94 4.75
C GLU A 166 4.30 -11.81 4.84
N PHE A 167 4.40 -12.59 5.91
CA PHE A 167 5.52 -13.52 6.07
C PHE A 167 5.03 -14.92 5.76
N ASP A 168 5.76 -15.61 4.89
CA ASP A 168 5.69 -17.06 4.78
C ASP A 168 6.33 -17.71 6.01
N ASP A 169 5.99 -18.96 6.29
CA ASP A 169 6.23 -19.66 7.56
C ASP A 169 7.70 -19.77 8.07
N ASP A 170 8.67 -19.18 7.36
CA ASP A 170 10.11 -19.30 7.66
C ASP A 170 10.66 -18.33 8.72
N ILE A 171 9.83 -17.50 9.36
CA ILE A 171 10.30 -16.66 10.47
C ILE A 171 9.92 -17.31 11.78
N ASP A 172 10.94 -17.56 12.58
CA ASP A 172 10.95 -18.18 13.91
C ASP A 172 10.14 -17.44 15.00
N ILE A 173 8.96 -16.94 14.66
CA ILE A 173 7.96 -16.53 15.66
C ILE A 173 7.07 -17.73 15.91
N GLU A 174 7.44 -18.54 16.86
CA GLU A 174 6.62 -19.62 17.35
C GLU A 174 5.49 -19.03 18.20
N ILE A 175 4.26 -19.06 17.67
CA ILE A 175 3.08 -18.69 18.44
C ILE A 175 2.53 -19.97 19.08
N LYS A 176 2.70 -20.11 20.40
CA LYS A 176 2.14 -21.22 21.14
C LYS A 176 0.66 -20.99 21.42
N ASP A 177 -0.14 -22.04 21.44
CA ASP A 177 -1.58 -21.93 21.76
C ASP A 177 -1.82 -21.29 23.14
N SER A 178 -0.85 -21.42 24.07
CA SER A 178 -0.87 -20.75 25.37
C SER A 178 -0.68 -19.23 25.32
N ASP A 179 -0.11 -18.69 24.24
CA ASP A 179 0.18 -17.27 24.10
C ASP A 179 -0.97 -16.49 23.47
N VAL A 180 -2.00 -17.20 23.00
CA VAL A 180 -3.16 -16.60 22.32
C VAL A 180 -4.48 -17.01 23.00
N ARG A 181 -5.41 -16.06 23.09
CA ARG A 181 -6.79 -16.32 23.40
C ARG A 181 -7.60 -16.25 22.12
N ILE A 182 -8.32 -17.32 21.82
CA ILE A 182 -9.14 -17.41 20.62
C ILE A 182 -10.61 -17.34 21.06
N ASP A 183 -11.28 -16.29 20.63
CA ASP A 183 -12.71 -16.10 20.85
C ASP A 183 -13.44 -16.31 19.52
N VAL A 184 -14.49 -17.15 19.53
CA VAL A 184 -15.32 -17.39 18.35
C VAL A 184 -16.66 -16.68 18.57
N TYR A 185 -17.14 -16.00 17.53
CA TYR A 185 -18.38 -15.25 17.61
C TYR A 185 -19.10 -15.25 16.25
N ARG A 186 -20.32 -14.75 16.24
CA ARG A 186 -21.11 -14.63 15.00
C ARG A 186 -20.58 -13.47 14.18
N SER A 187 -20.38 -13.73 12.87
CA SER A 187 -20.01 -12.66 11.94
C SER A 187 -21.11 -11.60 11.90
N SER A 188 -20.72 -10.33 11.95
CA SER A 188 -21.60 -9.17 11.75
C SER A 188 -21.57 -8.77 10.28
N GLY A 189 -22.72 -8.75 9.60
CA GLY A 189 -22.83 -8.30 8.20
C GLY A 189 -24.23 -8.55 7.66
N ALA A 190 -24.59 -7.87 6.58
CA ALA A 190 -25.83 -8.05 5.84
C ALA A 190 -25.80 -9.43 5.13
N GLY A 191 -26.25 -10.49 5.80
CA GLY A 191 -26.24 -11.85 5.27
C GLY A 191 -27.47 -12.65 5.65
N GLY A 192 -27.81 -13.60 4.78
CA GLY A 192 -28.96 -14.50 4.95
C GLY A 192 -28.80 -15.49 6.12
N GLN A 193 -29.74 -16.42 6.24
CA GLN A 193 -29.95 -17.34 7.34
C GLN A 193 -28.69 -18.09 7.87
N GLY A 194 -27.64 -18.28 7.04
CA GLY A 194 -26.38 -18.93 7.41
C GLY A 194 -25.43 -18.06 8.23
N VAL A 195 -25.47 -16.73 8.11
CA VAL A 195 -24.63 -15.78 8.87
C VAL A 195 -25.11 -15.66 10.31
N ASN A 196 -26.42 -15.81 10.54
CA ASN A 196 -27.03 -15.65 11.85
C ASN A 196 -27.02 -16.93 12.73
N THR A 197 -26.59 -18.06 12.17
CA THR A 197 -26.67 -19.37 12.88
C THR A 197 -25.31 -20.01 13.18
N THR A 198 -24.21 -19.54 12.54
CA THR A 198 -22.90 -20.21 12.67
C THR A 198 -21.86 -19.24 13.24
N ASP A 199 -21.21 -19.62 14.33
CA ASP A 199 -20.09 -18.87 14.91
C ASP A 199 -18.81 -19.11 14.07
N SER A 200 -18.69 -18.40 12.93
CA SER A 200 -17.57 -18.56 12.00
C SER A 200 -16.49 -17.48 12.16
N ALA A 201 -16.82 -16.34 12.74
CA ALA A 201 -15.87 -15.27 13.00
C ALA A 201 -14.92 -15.62 14.14
N VAL A 202 -13.65 -15.33 13.95
CA VAL A 202 -12.58 -15.63 14.90
C VAL A 202 -11.87 -14.34 15.30
N ARG A 203 -11.73 -14.15 16.62
CA ARG A 203 -10.90 -13.11 17.22
C ARG A 203 -9.74 -13.76 17.93
N ILE A 204 -8.52 -13.42 17.56
CA ILE A 204 -7.30 -13.90 18.23
C ILE A 204 -6.68 -12.73 18.98
N THR A 205 -6.49 -12.88 20.27
CA THR A 205 -5.81 -11.91 21.12
C THR A 205 -4.50 -12.53 21.61
N HIS A 206 -3.37 -11.91 21.27
CA HIS A 206 -2.08 -12.32 21.81
C HIS A 206 -1.93 -11.76 23.22
N ILE A 207 -1.86 -12.65 24.21
CA ILE A 207 -1.97 -12.31 25.66
C ILE A 207 -0.87 -11.35 26.08
N LYS A 208 0.40 -11.62 25.68
CA LYS A 208 1.56 -10.82 26.10
C LYS A 208 1.59 -9.43 25.49
N THR A 209 1.13 -9.25 24.25
CA THR A 209 1.25 -7.98 23.53
C THR A 209 -0.04 -7.19 23.46
N GLY A 210 -1.18 -7.80 23.77
CA GLY A 210 -2.51 -7.22 23.64
C GLY A 210 -2.96 -7.02 22.17
N ILE A 211 -2.22 -7.53 21.19
CA ILE A 211 -2.58 -7.41 19.78
C ILE A 211 -3.81 -8.28 19.53
N VAL A 212 -4.83 -7.66 18.92
CA VAL A 212 -6.08 -8.31 18.53
C VAL A 212 -6.14 -8.37 17.01
N VAL A 213 -6.54 -9.54 16.51
CA VAL A 213 -6.82 -9.77 15.09
C VAL A 213 -8.18 -10.43 14.97
N THR A 214 -9.02 -9.94 14.07
CA THR A 214 -10.33 -10.50 13.75
C THR A 214 -10.33 -10.98 12.30
N CYS A 215 -10.99 -12.10 12.04
CA CYS A 215 -11.22 -12.62 10.69
C CYS A 215 -12.60 -13.24 10.60
N GLN A 216 -13.40 -12.81 9.62
CA GLN A 216 -14.79 -13.26 9.43
C GLN A 216 -15.15 -13.52 7.96
N ASN A 217 -14.15 -13.49 7.06
CA ASN A 217 -14.36 -13.51 5.62
C ASN A 217 -14.87 -14.86 5.09
N GLU A 218 -14.45 -15.95 5.72
CA GLU A 218 -14.80 -17.29 5.28
C GLU A 218 -15.93 -17.90 6.11
N ARG A 219 -16.74 -18.78 5.47
CA ARG A 219 -17.74 -19.59 6.19
C ARG A 219 -17.13 -20.64 7.12
N SER A 220 -15.85 -20.96 6.90
CA SER A 220 -15.09 -21.94 7.67
C SER A 220 -14.33 -21.25 8.80
N GLN A 221 -14.70 -21.57 10.04
CA GLN A 221 -13.99 -21.15 11.25
C GLN A 221 -12.50 -21.51 11.22
N ILE A 222 -12.15 -22.69 10.66
CA ILE A 222 -10.76 -23.16 10.57
C ILE A 222 -9.95 -22.25 9.66
N LYS A 223 -10.46 -21.91 8.47
CA LYS A 223 -9.78 -20.99 7.55
C LYS A 223 -9.64 -19.58 8.14
N ASN A 224 -10.69 -19.08 8.82
CA ASN A 224 -10.62 -17.79 9.51
C ASN A 224 -9.56 -17.81 10.62
N LYS A 225 -9.42 -18.91 11.37
CA LYS A 225 -8.39 -19.10 12.40
C LYS A 225 -6.98 -19.06 11.77
N GLU A 226 -6.75 -19.80 10.70
CA GLU A 226 -5.46 -19.84 10.01
C GLU A 226 -5.06 -18.46 9.47
N THR A 227 -6.00 -17.78 8.83
CA THR A 227 -5.77 -16.42 8.29
C THR A 227 -5.49 -15.42 9.42
N ALA A 228 -6.28 -15.47 10.51
CA ALA A 228 -6.05 -14.59 11.66
C ALA A 228 -4.70 -14.87 12.35
N LEU A 229 -4.23 -16.13 12.41
CA LEU A 229 -2.89 -16.46 12.92
C LEU A 229 -1.78 -15.91 12.02
N LYS A 230 -1.93 -15.98 10.70
CA LYS A 230 -0.97 -15.38 9.76
C LYS A 230 -0.85 -13.87 9.97
N VAL A 231 -1.98 -13.18 10.06
CA VAL A 231 -2.01 -11.73 10.33
C VAL A 231 -1.41 -11.40 11.69
N LEU A 232 -1.70 -12.19 12.72
CA LEU A 232 -1.13 -12.02 14.05
C LEU A 232 0.40 -12.16 14.02
N LYS A 233 0.92 -13.20 13.35
CA LYS A 233 2.37 -13.45 13.18
C LYS A 233 3.06 -12.24 12.54
N SER A 234 2.45 -11.67 11.50
CA SER A 234 2.97 -10.47 10.83
C SER A 234 2.97 -9.24 11.74
N LYS A 235 1.88 -9.02 12.50
CA LYS A 235 1.80 -7.89 13.47
C LYS A 235 2.82 -8.05 14.62
N LEU A 236 3.04 -9.26 15.10
CA LEU A 236 4.04 -9.55 16.14
C LEU A 236 5.46 -9.27 15.64
N TYR A 237 5.78 -9.69 14.43
CA TYR A 237 7.09 -9.43 13.82
C TYR A 237 7.35 -7.92 13.66
N GLN A 238 6.36 -7.19 13.17
CA GLN A 238 6.51 -5.74 13.05
C GLN A 238 6.75 -5.06 14.41
N LYS A 239 6.04 -5.53 15.45
CA LYS A 239 6.26 -5.03 16.81
C LYS A 239 7.68 -5.30 17.29
N GLU A 240 8.21 -6.49 17.02
CA GLU A 240 9.58 -6.85 17.40
C GLU A 240 10.62 -6.03 16.64
N LEU A 241 10.45 -5.82 15.33
CA LEU A 241 11.29 -4.92 14.55
C LEU A 241 11.24 -3.48 15.08
N LYS A 242 10.05 -3.00 15.44
CA LYS A 242 9.91 -1.66 16.03
C LYS A 242 10.63 -1.56 17.37
N MET A 243 10.48 -2.55 18.23
CA MET A 243 11.20 -2.61 19.51
C MET A 243 12.72 -2.67 19.33
N ARG A 244 13.21 -3.42 18.33
CA ARG A 244 14.66 -3.45 17.98
C ARG A 244 15.12 -2.09 17.45
N LYS A 245 14.34 -1.45 16.58
CA LYS A 245 14.64 -0.12 16.06
C LYS A 245 14.62 0.94 17.17
N GLU A 246 13.61 0.95 18.02
CA GLU A 246 13.54 1.83 19.19
C GLU A 246 14.70 1.61 20.16
N LYS A 247 15.14 0.37 20.34
CA LYS A 247 16.32 0.03 21.16
C LYS A 247 17.62 0.53 20.52
N ILE A 248 17.74 0.45 19.20
CA ILE A 248 18.87 1.01 18.44
C ILE A 248 18.82 2.54 18.46
N ASP A 249 17.65 3.14 18.27
CA ASP A 249 17.44 4.59 18.28
C ASP A 249 17.60 5.18 19.70
N SER A 250 17.21 4.43 20.75
CA SER A 250 17.49 4.82 22.14
C SER A 250 18.97 4.74 22.51
N MET A 251 19.76 3.95 21.78
CA MET A 251 21.22 3.93 21.87
C MET A 251 21.89 5.03 21.02
N LYS A 252 21.16 5.58 20.05
CA LYS A 252 21.52 6.77 19.27
C LYS A 252 20.64 7.90 19.77
N SER A 253 21.08 8.61 20.80
CA SER A 253 20.39 9.78 21.34
C SER A 253 20.12 10.80 20.23
N ASP A 254 18.88 10.81 19.72
CA ASP A 254 18.21 12.00 19.23
C ASP A 254 16.71 11.76 19.13
N HIS A 255 15.99 12.55 19.90
CA HIS A 255 14.54 12.54 20.00
C HIS A 255 13.88 13.05 18.70
N ASN A 256 13.07 12.21 18.07
CA ASN A 256 11.90 12.68 17.36
C ASN A 256 10.69 11.90 17.88
N GLU A 257 9.98 12.50 18.82
CA GLU A 257 8.66 12.06 19.27
C GLU A 257 7.74 11.94 18.05
N ILE A 258 7.12 10.77 17.92
CA ILE A 258 6.08 10.55 16.91
C ILE A 258 4.86 11.33 17.37
N GLU A 259 4.80 12.60 17.01
CA GLU A 259 3.61 13.40 17.19
C GLU A 259 2.53 12.96 16.19
N PHE A 260 1.30 12.96 16.66
CA PHE A 260 0.03 12.75 15.96
C PHE A 260 -0.21 13.70 14.77
N GLY A 261 0.82 14.37 14.27
CA GLY A 261 0.81 15.42 13.27
C GLY A 261 1.42 15.07 11.91
N SER A 262 2.00 13.92 11.70
CA SER A 262 2.69 13.60 10.43
C SER A 262 1.73 13.06 9.38
N GLN A 263 0.93 13.97 8.80
CA GLN A 263 0.18 13.67 7.59
C GLN A 263 1.16 13.40 6.46
N ILE A 264 1.08 12.22 5.87
CA ILE A 264 1.91 11.90 4.70
C ILE A 264 1.37 12.57 3.44
N ARG A 265 0.01 12.63 3.31
CA ARG A 265 -0.62 13.18 2.11
C ARG A 265 -1.92 13.91 2.43
N SER A 266 -2.12 15.06 1.78
CA SER A 266 -3.35 15.84 1.86
C SER A 266 -4.08 15.82 0.53
N TYR A 267 -5.39 15.56 0.59
CA TYR A 267 -6.33 15.55 -0.51
C TYR A 267 -7.29 16.72 -0.32
N VAL A 268 -7.12 17.78 -1.10
CA VAL A 268 -7.96 18.98 -1.04
C VAL A 268 -8.87 18.98 -2.27
N LEU A 269 -10.19 18.94 -2.03
CA LEU A 269 -11.21 18.98 -3.06
C LEU A 269 -11.93 20.33 -3.11
N HIS A 270 -11.79 21.13 -2.06
CA HIS A 270 -12.39 22.46 -1.95
C HIS A 270 -11.54 23.37 -1.05
N PRO A 271 -11.28 24.68 -1.38
CA PRO A 271 -11.84 25.44 -2.53
C PRO A 271 -11.10 25.20 -3.86
N TYR A 272 -10.01 24.51 -3.87
CA TYR A 272 -9.24 24.10 -5.04
C TYR A 272 -8.98 22.59 -5.00
N SER A 273 -8.68 22.00 -6.15
CA SER A 273 -8.40 20.56 -6.25
C SER A 273 -6.90 20.35 -6.29
N MET A 274 -6.35 19.67 -5.27
CA MET A 274 -4.92 19.38 -5.18
C MET A 274 -4.67 18.18 -4.25
N ILE A 275 -3.78 17.30 -4.64
CA ILE A 275 -3.23 16.27 -3.75
C ILE A 275 -1.74 16.53 -3.63
N LYS A 276 -1.23 16.55 -2.39
CA LYS A 276 0.17 16.80 -2.08
C LYS A 276 0.70 15.78 -1.08
N ASP A 277 1.80 15.14 -1.41
CA ASP A 277 2.60 14.35 -0.48
C ASP A 277 3.60 15.28 0.23
N HIS A 278 3.54 15.29 1.56
CA HIS A 278 4.35 16.22 2.37
C HIS A 278 5.80 15.75 2.54
N ARG A 279 6.07 14.47 2.30
CA ARG A 279 7.42 13.88 2.42
C ARG A 279 8.28 14.20 1.22
N THR A 280 7.71 14.09 0.03
CA THR A 280 8.44 14.29 -1.24
C THR A 280 8.19 15.66 -1.87
N GLY A 281 7.12 16.34 -1.45
CA GLY A 281 6.64 17.55 -2.09
C GLY A 281 5.94 17.32 -3.44
N TYR A 282 5.79 16.06 -3.88
CA TYR A 282 5.07 15.75 -5.12
C TYR A 282 3.60 16.15 -4.99
N GLU A 283 3.08 16.88 -5.99
CA GLU A 283 1.72 17.37 -6.00
C GLU A 283 1.07 17.28 -7.38
N THR A 284 -0.24 17.14 -7.40
CA THR A 284 -1.04 17.12 -8.63
C THR A 284 -2.41 17.74 -8.41
N SER A 285 -2.90 18.48 -9.41
CA SER A 285 -4.26 19.02 -9.45
C SER A 285 -5.30 18.03 -9.97
N ASN A 286 -4.87 16.92 -10.56
CA ASN A 286 -5.77 15.91 -11.14
C ASN A 286 -6.25 14.90 -10.09
N VAL A 287 -7.08 15.39 -9.15
CA VAL A 287 -7.60 14.60 -8.03
C VAL A 287 -8.37 13.36 -8.47
N ASN A 288 -9.20 13.49 -9.49
CA ASN A 288 -10.01 12.37 -9.98
C ASN A 288 -9.14 11.22 -10.50
N LYS A 289 -8.07 11.54 -11.22
CA LYS A 289 -7.13 10.53 -11.73
C LYS A 289 -6.46 9.75 -10.59
N VAL A 290 -6.14 10.42 -9.49
CA VAL A 290 -5.56 9.79 -8.30
C VAL A 290 -6.59 8.93 -7.59
N LEU A 291 -7.81 9.42 -7.38
CA LEU A 291 -8.90 8.65 -6.77
C LEU A 291 -9.34 7.46 -7.66
N ASP A 292 -9.03 7.51 -8.94
CA ASP A 292 -9.15 6.37 -9.86
C ASP A 292 -7.94 5.43 -9.84
N GLY A 293 -7.08 5.52 -8.81
CA GLY A 293 -5.97 4.59 -8.57
C GLY A 293 -4.71 4.92 -9.37
N ASN A 294 -4.46 6.17 -9.78
CA ASN A 294 -3.18 6.55 -10.37
C ASN A 294 -2.25 7.11 -9.29
N LEU A 295 -1.57 6.21 -8.57
CA LEU A 295 -0.70 6.52 -7.44
C LEU A 295 0.79 6.46 -7.79
N ASP A 296 1.15 6.04 -9.00
CA ASP A 296 2.53 5.79 -9.40
C ASP A 296 3.46 6.98 -9.12
N GLY A 297 3.06 8.20 -9.48
CA GLY A 297 3.88 9.38 -9.26
C GLY A 297 4.19 9.65 -7.78
N PHE A 298 3.26 9.36 -6.86
CA PHE A 298 3.50 9.48 -5.42
C PHE A 298 4.43 8.40 -4.92
N ILE A 299 4.19 7.15 -5.31
CA ILE A 299 4.96 5.98 -4.86
C ILE A 299 6.40 6.05 -5.38
N GLU A 300 6.59 6.32 -6.66
CA GLU A 300 7.91 6.45 -7.27
C GLU A 300 8.71 7.63 -6.69
N SER A 301 8.06 8.77 -6.44
CA SER A 301 8.69 9.92 -5.80
C SER A 301 9.20 9.58 -4.39
N ASN A 302 8.44 8.79 -3.63
CA ASN A 302 8.87 8.32 -2.31
C ASN A 302 10.03 7.34 -2.40
N LEU A 303 9.97 6.35 -3.29
CA LEU A 303 11.04 5.38 -3.50
C LEU A 303 12.37 6.06 -3.90
N LYS A 304 12.31 7.06 -4.78
CA LYS A 304 13.48 7.88 -5.18
C LYS A 304 14.03 8.71 -4.01
N GLY A 305 13.13 9.23 -3.15
CA GLY A 305 13.48 10.01 -1.97
C GLY A 305 14.24 9.20 -0.92
N GLU A 306 13.77 8.00 -0.59
CA GLU A 306 14.42 7.10 0.37
C GLU A 306 15.89 6.78 0.02
N LYS A 307 16.17 6.51 -1.26
CA LYS A 307 17.54 6.20 -1.70
C LYS A 307 18.47 7.40 -1.60
N ASN A 308 17.97 8.60 -1.86
CA ASN A 308 18.77 9.81 -1.72
C ASN A 308 19.17 10.09 -0.27
N GLU A 309 18.33 9.71 0.70
CA GLU A 309 18.67 9.80 2.13
C GLU A 309 19.69 8.74 2.56
N ILE A 310 19.59 7.51 2.04
CA ILE A 310 20.54 6.43 2.31
C ILE A 310 21.91 6.79 1.75
N ASN A 311 21.98 7.30 0.51
CA ASN A 311 23.25 7.69 -0.13
C ASN A 311 23.92 8.91 0.54
N LYS A 312 23.18 9.76 1.26
CA LYS A 312 23.74 10.87 2.04
C LYS A 312 24.32 10.43 3.41
N LYS A 313 23.97 9.23 3.86
CA LYS A 313 24.43 8.67 5.15
C LYS A 313 25.62 7.70 5.00
N ILE A 314 26.03 7.39 3.77
CA ILE A 314 27.24 6.65 3.41
C ILE A 314 28.32 7.66 2.99
#